data_5c9bfca75d5fe60914a65fa3f4f46961
#
_entry.id   5c9bfca75d5fe60914a65fa3f4f46961
#
_cell.length_a   1.000
_cell.length_b   1.000
_cell.length_c   1.000
_cell.angle_alpha   90.00
_cell.angle_beta   90.00
_cell.angle_gamma   90.00
#
_symmetry.space_group_name_H-M   'P 1'
#
loop_
_entity.id
_entity.type
_entity.pdbx_description
1 polymer ?
#
loop_
_entity_poly.entity_id
_entity_poly.type
_entity_poly.pdbx_seq_one_letter_code
_entity_poly.pdbx_strand_id
1 'polypeptide(L)'
;EEAKIVIGQNVPFVTGQFTNTGSTNGSVNPFQTIERKDVGLTLRVKPQISENGTIKMTIYQEVSSVQASSVNSSTGLITNKRSIESTVLVDDGAIVVLGGLLQDEFSANQDKVPGLGDVPVIGNLFRSENRSRRKTNLMVFLRPVVLRDARDTTNLALDRYEQMRAVQRTTQPPTSGVLPINEVPALDPQALPYQRTAPAATPASPVAPATPAPATR
;
A
#
# COMPACT_ATOMS: atom_id res chain seq x y z
N GLU A 1 18.01 -10.42 15.25
CA GLU A 1 18.16 -9.71 13.96
C GLU A 1 17.01 -8.73 13.78
N GLU A 2 17.23 -7.66 13.02
CA GLU A 2 16.25 -6.61 12.76
C GLU A 2 15.93 -6.58 11.27
N ALA A 3 14.64 -6.57 10.91
CA ALA A 3 14.18 -6.36 9.55
C ALA A 3 13.71 -4.91 9.37
N LYS A 4 14.14 -4.26 8.28
CA LYS A 4 13.70 -2.92 7.89
C LYS A 4 13.18 -2.94 6.47
N ILE A 5 11.97 -2.44 6.27
CA ILE A 5 11.32 -2.29 4.97
C ILE A 5 10.98 -0.81 4.79
N VAL A 6 11.34 -0.24 3.65
CA VAL A 6 11.00 1.14 3.28
C VAL A 6 10.37 1.10 1.89
N ILE A 7 9.15 1.56 1.77
CA ILE A 7 8.40 1.64 0.52
C ILE A 7 7.83 3.04 0.39
N GLY A 8 8.27 3.80 -0.61
CA GLY A 8 7.82 5.18 -0.74
C GLY A 8 8.42 5.90 -1.93
N GLN A 9 8.26 7.21 -1.91
CA GLN A 9 8.77 8.13 -2.90
C GLN A 9 9.74 9.09 -2.26
N ASN A 10 10.79 9.46 -2.99
CA ASN A 10 11.73 10.47 -2.56
C ASN A 10 11.22 11.84 -3.02
N VAL A 11 10.78 12.65 -2.07
CA VAL A 11 10.08 13.91 -2.33
C VAL A 11 11.02 15.10 -2.00
N PRO A 12 11.12 16.09 -2.90
CA PRO A 12 11.93 17.29 -2.65
C PRO A 12 11.18 18.28 -1.75
N PHE A 13 11.85 18.74 -0.69
CA PHE A 13 11.37 19.79 0.20
C PHE A 13 12.24 21.03 0.03
N VAL A 14 11.62 22.17 -0.20
CA VAL A 14 12.33 23.46 -0.25
C VAL A 14 12.62 23.90 1.20
N THR A 15 13.87 23.94 1.59
CA THR A 15 14.30 24.32 2.94
C THR A 15 14.76 25.77 3.03
N GLY A 16 15.12 26.38 1.90
CA GLY A 16 15.52 27.79 1.84
C GLY A 16 15.28 28.38 0.46
N GLN A 17 14.86 29.63 0.44
CA GLN A 17 14.75 30.43 -0.77
C GLN A 17 15.41 31.77 -0.51
N PHE A 18 16.48 32.05 -1.24
CA PHE A 18 17.21 33.32 -1.15
C PHE A 18 16.99 34.10 -2.43
N THR A 19 16.49 35.31 -2.32
CA THR A 19 16.41 36.28 -3.40
C THR A 19 17.49 37.33 -3.18
N ASN A 20 18.48 37.36 -4.04
CA ASN A 20 19.50 38.38 -3.95
C ASN A 20 19.00 39.69 -4.60
N THR A 21 18.64 40.65 -3.78
CA THR A 21 18.11 41.97 -4.21
C THR A 21 19.23 43.02 -4.43
N GLY A 22 20.49 42.61 -4.45
CA GLY A 22 21.65 43.53 -4.38
C GLY A 22 22.28 43.95 -5.71
N SER A 23 21.70 43.62 -6.87
CA SER A 23 22.28 44.00 -8.16
C SER A 23 21.47 45.10 -8.84
N THR A 24 22.09 46.26 -9.10
CA THR A 24 21.55 47.44 -9.77
C THR A 24 21.10 47.15 -11.24
N ASN A 25 21.29 45.95 -11.73
CA ASN A 25 21.03 45.56 -13.12
C ASN A 25 19.93 44.49 -13.32
N GLY A 26 19.00 44.39 -12.38
CA GLY A 26 17.68 43.74 -12.61
C GLY A 26 17.67 42.23 -12.81
N SER A 27 18.76 41.49 -12.69
CA SER A 27 18.75 40.01 -12.76
C SER A 27 18.62 39.42 -11.37
N VAL A 28 17.40 39.01 -11.05
CA VAL A 28 17.09 38.27 -9.82
C VAL A 28 17.40 36.79 -10.08
N ASN A 29 18.41 36.26 -9.41
CA ASN A 29 18.71 34.84 -9.49
C ASN A 29 18.30 34.16 -8.15
N PRO A 30 17.11 33.56 -8.09
CA PRO A 30 16.64 32.90 -6.89
C PRO A 30 17.38 31.57 -6.69
N PHE A 31 18.06 31.40 -5.55
CA PHE A 31 18.62 30.12 -5.14
C PHE A 31 17.63 29.40 -4.23
N GLN A 32 17.29 28.16 -4.59
CA GLN A 32 16.48 27.27 -3.75
C GLN A 32 17.35 26.14 -3.22
N THR A 33 17.31 25.95 -1.91
CA THR A 33 17.90 24.77 -1.27
C THR A 33 16.84 23.70 -1.15
N ILE A 34 17.12 22.53 -1.70
CA ILE A 34 16.19 21.40 -1.73
C ILE A 34 16.77 20.27 -0.89
N GLU A 35 16.02 19.80 0.08
CA GLU A 35 16.27 18.58 0.83
C GLU A 35 15.32 17.48 0.35
N ARG A 36 15.82 16.28 0.10
CA ARG A 36 15.00 15.15 -0.31
C ARG A 36 14.71 14.25 0.88
N LYS A 37 13.43 13.95 1.11
CA LYS A 37 12.96 13.04 2.18
C LYS A 37 12.14 11.92 1.60
N ASP A 38 12.31 10.73 2.15
CA ASP A 38 11.50 9.59 1.80
C ASP A 38 10.12 9.70 2.48
N VAL A 39 9.08 9.65 1.65
CA VAL A 39 7.68 9.70 2.08
C VAL A 39 7.01 8.40 1.66
N GLY A 40 6.41 7.69 2.62
CA GLY A 40 5.78 6.40 2.37
C GLY A 40 5.65 5.56 3.64
N LEU A 41 5.84 4.27 3.51
CA LEU A 41 5.80 3.29 4.60
C LEU A 41 7.22 2.92 5.02
N THR A 42 7.49 3.03 6.32
CA THR A 42 8.69 2.46 6.95
C THR A 42 8.24 1.48 8.03
N LEU A 43 8.73 0.27 7.96
CA LEU A 43 8.50 -0.77 8.95
C LEU A 43 9.84 -1.31 9.44
N ARG A 44 10.04 -1.31 10.77
CA ARG A 44 11.15 -1.99 11.42
C ARG A 44 10.59 -2.99 12.42
N VAL A 45 11.09 -4.20 12.38
CA VAL A 45 10.67 -5.27 13.27
C VAL A 45 11.89 -6.00 13.79
N LYS A 46 11.98 -6.11 15.11
CA LYS A 46 13.01 -6.88 15.79
C LYS A 46 12.34 -7.98 16.63
N PRO A 47 12.19 -9.20 16.08
CA PRO A 47 11.62 -10.32 16.78
C PRO A 47 12.66 -11.01 17.68
N GLN A 48 12.21 -11.52 18.81
CA GLN A 48 12.93 -12.42 19.70
C GLN A 48 12.00 -13.55 20.07
N ILE A 49 12.34 -14.77 19.66
CA ILE A 49 11.53 -15.96 19.91
C ILE A 49 12.06 -16.66 21.15
N SER A 50 11.18 -16.93 22.11
CA SER A 50 11.47 -17.72 23.31
C SER A 50 11.25 -19.21 23.04
N GLU A 51 11.90 -20.08 23.80
CA GLU A 51 11.73 -21.53 23.70
C GLU A 51 10.28 -21.99 23.93
N ASN A 52 9.51 -21.25 24.68
CA ASN A 52 8.10 -21.50 24.95
C ASN A 52 7.15 -21.13 23.78
N GLY A 53 7.69 -20.67 22.63
CA GLY A 53 6.88 -20.24 21.50
C GLY A 53 6.34 -18.82 21.61
N THR A 54 6.60 -18.10 22.70
CA THR A 54 6.24 -16.71 22.87
C THR A 54 7.23 -15.81 22.12
N ILE A 55 6.74 -14.82 21.42
CA ILE A 55 7.51 -13.91 20.57
C ILE A 55 7.48 -12.52 21.19
N LYS A 56 8.64 -12.00 21.57
CA LYS A 56 8.83 -10.60 21.92
C LYS A 56 9.19 -9.84 20.65
N MET A 57 8.40 -8.85 20.28
CA MET A 57 8.65 -8.02 19.10
C MET A 57 8.75 -6.56 19.48
N THR A 58 9.82 -5.91 19.02
CA THR A 58 9.91 -4.46 18.98
C THR A 58 9.59 -4.02 17.57
N ILE A 59 8.57 -3.17 17.41
CA ILE A 59 8.01 -2.75 16.14
C ILE A 59 8.05 -1.24 16.09
N TYR A 60 8.55 -0.71 14.98
CA TYR A 60 8.43 0.68 14.59
C TYR A 60 7.77 0.72 13.23
N GLN A 61 6.60 1.35 13.14
CA GLN A 61 5.88 1.56 11.89
C GLN A 61 5.65 3.06 11.70
N GLU A 62 6.00 3.56 10.52
CA GLU A 62 5.77 4.93 10.11
C GLU A 62 5.09 4.92 8.74
N VAL A 63 3.99 5.66 8.62
CA VAL A 63 3.31 5.93 7.35
C VAL A 63 3.26 7.42 7.15
N SER A 64 3.84 7.89 6.06
CA SER A 64 3.81 9.28 5.66
C SER A 64 3.24 9.44 4.25
N SER A 65 2.54 10.53 4.01
CA SER A 65 1.98 10.88 2.71
C SER A 65 2.04 12.38 2.48
N VAL A 66 2.25 12.79 1.23
CA VAL A 66 2.17 14.20 0.84
C VAL A 66 0.71 14.58 0.66
N GLN A 67 0.32 15.73 1.21
CA GLN A 67 -1.01 16.28 1.01
C GLN A 67 -1.12 16.87 -0.40
N ALA A 68 -2.04 16.33 -1.19
CA ALA A 68 -2.18 16.70 -2.60
C ALA A 68 -2.40 18.22 -2.82
N SER A 69 -3.10 18.89 -1.90
CA SER A 69 -3.33 20.35 -1.96
C SER A 69 -2.06 21.20 -1.75
N SER A 70 -1.00 20.61 -1.20
CA SER A 70 0.26 21.32 -0.94
C SER A 70 1.29 21.21 -2.08
N VAL A 71 1.05 20.38 -3.10
CA VAL A 71 2.01 20.11 -4.18
C VAL A 71 2.36 21.40 -4.95
N ASN A 72 1.41 22.31 -5.11
CA ASN A 72 1.60 23.60 -5.81
C ASN A 72 1.70 24.79 -4.85
N SER A 73 1.92 24.53 -3.55
CA SER A 73 2.02 25.61 -2.56
C SER A 73 3.41 26.27 -2.59
N SER A 74 3.45 27.59 -2.65
CA SER A 74 4.68 28.37 -2.54
C SER A 74 5.35 28.27 -1.17
N THR A 75 4.60 27.85 -0.15
CA THR A 75 5.07 27.66 1.23
C THR A 75 5.71 26.30 1.49
N GLY A 76 5.70 25.40 0.50
CA GLY A 76 6.28 24.08 0.61
C GLY A 76 5.27 22.94 0.74
N LEU A 77 5.78 21.72 0.81
CA LEU A 77 4.98 20.51 0.88
C LEU A 77 4.54 20.21 2.32
N ILE A 78 3.28 19.88 2.48
CA ILE A 78 2.73 19.40 3.76
C ILE A 78 2.67 17.88 3.72
N THR A 79 3.21 17.24 4.75
CA THR A 79 3.15 15.78 4.91
C THR A 79 2.31 15.39 6.11
N ASN A 80 1.47 14.39 5.92
CA ASN A 80 0.78 13.72 7.00
C ASN A 80 1.61 12.51 7.43
N LYS A 81 1.95 12.43 8.71
CA LYS A 81 2.77 11.37 9.28
C LYS A 81 2.02 10.67 10.41
N ARG A 82 2.05 9.34 10.41
CA ARG A 82 1.55 8.49 11.49
C ARG A 82 2.64 7.50 11.85
N SER A 83 2.99 7.42 13.12
CA SER A 83 4.01 6.48 13.59
C SER A 83 3.54 5.76 14.84
N ILE A 84 3.88 4.50 14.94
CA ILE A 84 3.64 3.64 16.10
C ILE A 84 4.96 2.98 16.44
N GLU A 85 5.35 3.06 17.69
CA GLU A 85 6.49 2.34 18.26
C GLU A 85 5.99 1.55 19.46
N SER A 86 6.19 0.25 19.45
CA SER A 86 5.69 -0.63 20.51
C SER A 86 6.56 -1.88 20.67
N THR A 87 6.67 -2.32 21.91
CA THR A 87 7.25 -3.64 22.24
C THR A 87 6.16 -4.50 22.82
N VAL A 88 5.88 -5.62 22.16
CA VAL A 88 4.80 -6.54 22.53
C VAL A 88 5.31 -7.95 22.71
N LEU A 89 4.64 -8.69 23.58
CA LEU A 89 4.85 -10.10 23.82
C LEU A 89 3.59 -10.83 23.35
N VAL A 90 3.74 -11.75 22.40
CA VAL A 90 2.60 -12.40 21.70
C VAL A 90 2.94 -13.87 21.48
N ASP A 91 1.95 -14.72 21.60
CA ASP A 91 2.09 -16.13 21.26
C ASP A 91 2.00 -16.34 19.75
N ASP A 92 2.58 -17.42 19.27
CA ASP A 92 2.57 -17.79 17.86
C ASP A 92 1.13 -17.91 17.33
N GLY A 93 0.83 -17.17 16.25
CA GLY A 93 -0.48 -17.14 15.61
C GLY A 93 -1.54 -16.27 16.28
N ALA A 94 -1.28 -15.73 17.48
CA ALA A 94 -2.22 -14.83 18.17
C ALA A 94 -2.26 -13.44 17.51
N ILE A 95 -3.41 -12.77 17.63
CA ILE A 95 -3.60 -11.40 17.12
C ILE A 95 -3.47 -10.43 18.27
N VAL A 96 -2.60 -9.44 18.13
CA VAL A 96 -2.46 -8.34 19.07
C VAL A 96 -2.80 -7.02 18.42
N VAL A 97 -3.46 -6.14 19.18
CA VAL A 97 -3.71 -4.75 18.79
C VAL A 97 -2.56 -3.89 19.28
N LEU A 98 -1.83 -3.26 18.40
CA LEU A 98 -0.70 -2.38 18.75
C LEU A 98 -1.17 -1.01 19.21
N GLY A 99 -2.27 -0.53 18.65
CA GLY A 99 -2.85 0.76 18.97
C GLY A 99 -3.85 1.19 17.93
N GLY A 100 -4.46 2.34 18.17
CA GLY A 100 -5.43 2.90 17.26
C GLY A 100 -5.63 4.40 17.48
N LEU A 101 -6.17 5.06 16.47
CA LEU A 101 -6.55 6.47 16.50
C LEU A 101 -7.97 6.60 15.99
N LEU A 102 -8.84 7.17 16.80
CA LEU A 102 -10.17 7.61 16.40
C LEU A 102 -10.18 9.13 16.34
N GLN A 103 -10.36 9.67 15.13
CA GLN A 103 -10.45 11.10 14.89
C GLN A 103 -11.83 11.43 14.32
N ASP A 104 -12.53 12.37 14.94
CA ASP A 104 -13.80 12.88 14.47
C ASP A 104 -13.64 14.40 14.26
N GLU A 105 -13.60 14.82 13.01
CA GLU A 105 -13.41 16.20 12.61
C GLU A 105 -14.75 16.72 12.07
N PHE A 106 -15.23 17.78 12.67
CA PHE A 106 -16.43 18.46 12.25
C PHE A 106 -16.08 19.87 11.80
N SER A 107 -16.41 20.19 10.57
CA SER A 107 -16.27 21.53 9.99
C SER A 107 -17.63 22.03 9.57
N ALA A 108 -18.05 23.15 10.13
CA ALA A 108 -19.26 23.87 9.73
C ALA A 108 -18.88 25.27 9.29
N ASN A 109 -19.15 25.59 8.04
CA ASN A 109 -18.98 26.92 7.48
C ASN A 109 -20.35 27.48 7.11
N GLN A 110 -20.67 28.65 7.60
CA GLN A 110 -21.93 29.34 7.32
C GLN A 110 -21.63 30.68 6.69
N ASP A 111 -22.04 30.84 5.45
CA ASP A 111 -21.98 32.10 4.72
C ASP A 111 -23.37 32.71 4.70
N LYS A 112 -23.53 33.92 5.26
CA LYS A 112 -24.79 34.65 5.28
C LYS A 112 -24.63 36.07 4.75
N VAL A 113 -25.66 36.55 4.08
CA VAL A 113 -25.71 37.96 3.69
C VAL A 113 -26.08 38.81 4.94
N PRO A 114 -25.23 39.78 5.32
CA PRO A 114 -25.49 40.59 6.49
C PRO A 114 -26.85 41.31 6.37
N GLY A 115 -27.68 41.23 7.43
CA GLY A 115 -28.99 41.84 7.48
C GLY A 115 -30.16 41.05 6.90
N LEU A 116 -29.96 40.34 5.78
CA LEU A 116 -31.00 39.51 5.13
C LEU A 116 -31.02 38.07 5.67
N GLY A 117 -29.86 37.53 6.06
CA GLY A 117 -29.76 36.18 6.62
C GLY A 117 -30.32 36.03 8.04
N ASP A 118 -30.61 37.14 8.76
CA ASP A 118 -31.10 37.10 10.12
C ASP A 118 -32.64 37.33 10.21
N VAL A 119 -33.32 37.48 9.06
CA VAL A 119 -34.77 37.66 9.02
C VAL A 119 -35.49 36.35 9.31
N PRO A 120 -36.42 36.29 10.28
CA PRO A 120 -37.18 35.06 10.53
C PRO A 120 -38.02 34.71 9.29
N VAL A 121 -38.12 33.44 8.96
CA VAL A 121 -38.83 32.81 7.81
C VAL A 121 -38.09 32.86 6.48
N ILE A 122 -37.57 34.01 6.06
CA ILE A 122 -36.90 34.15 4.72
C ILE A 122 -35.39 34.13 4.82
N GLY A 123 -34.76 34.26 5.98
CA GLY A 123 -33.32 34.27 6.18
C GLY A 123 -32.62 32.99 5.69
N ASN A 124 -33.33 31.86 5.65
CA ASN A 124 -32.80 30.59 5.13
C ASN A 124 -32.48 30.63 3.62
N LEU A 125 -33.13 31.52 2.85
CA LEU A 125 -32.85 31.72 1.42
C LEU A 125 -31.57 32.53 1.17
N PHE A 126 -31.09 33.28 2.19
CA PHE A 126 -29.91 34.15 2.11
C PHE A 126 -28.73 33.66 2.93
N ARG A 127 -28.74 32.39 3.34
CA ARG A 127 -27.63 31.73 4.00
C ARG A 127 -27.30 30.42 3.33
N SER A 128 -26.02 30.17 3.17
CA SER A 128 -25.48 28.90 2.72
C SER A 128 -24.76 28.24 3.88
N GLU A 129 -25.08 26.99 4.15
CA GLU A 129 -24.45 26.25 5.23
C GLU A 129 -23.77 25.00 4.61
N ASN A 130 -22.46 24.95 4.78
CA ASN A 130 -21.67 23.80 4.37
C ASN A 130 -21.16 23.07 5.62
N ARG A 131 -21.66 21.87 5.84
CA ARG A 131 -21.25 21.00 6.93
C ARG A 131 -20.48 19.81 6.38
N SER A 132 -19.27 19.62 6.88
CA SER A 132 -18.46 18.46 6.57
C SER A 132 -18.07 17.75 7.86
N ARG A 133 -18.29 16.45 7.91
CA ARG A 133 -17.84 15.59 9.01
C ARG A 133 -16.96 14.50 8.47
N ARG A 134 -15.73 14.44 8.99
CA ARG A 134 -14.76 13.40 8.63
C ARG A 134 -14.46 12.55 9.86
N LYS A 135 -14.80 11.29 9.78
CA LYS A 135 -14.48 10.29 10.81
C LYS A 135 -13.40 9.36 10.30
N THR A 136 -12.27 9.34 10.99
CA THR A 136 -11.15 8.47 10.65
C THR A 136 -10.92 7.51 11.82
N ASN A 137 -10.92 6.22 11.52
CA ASN A 137 -10.58 5.18 12.47
C ASN A 137 -9.38 4.40 11.92
N LEU A 138 -8.27 4.47 12.62
CA LEU A 138 -7.05 3.72 12.32
C LEU A 138 -6.82 2.74 13.46
N MET A 139 -6.74 1.45 13.14
CA MET A 139 -6.33 0.42 14.09
C MET A 139 -5.25 -0.44 13.46
N VAL A 140 -4.23 -0.76 14.23
CA VAL A 140 -3.10 -1.60 13.78
C VAL A 140 -3.13 -2.91 14.52
N PHE A 141 -3.32 -3.99 13.75
CA PHE A 141 -3.31 -5.37 14.22
C PHE A 141 -2.04 -6.05 13.76
N LEU A 142 -1.50 -6.89 14.61
CA LEU A 142 -0.33 -7.72 14.30
C LEU A 142 -0.64 -9.17 14.62
N ARG A 143 -0.29 -10.05 13.70
CA ARG A 143 -0.34 -11.50 13.87
C ARG A 143 1.00 -12.09 13.46
N PRO A 144 1.86 -12.47 14.41
CA PRO A 144 3.10 -13.18 14.10
C PRO A 144 2.80 -14.66 13.80
N VAL A 145 3.59 -15.21 12.91
CA VAL A 145 3.59 -16.65 12.60
C VAL A 145 5.03 -17.10 12.54
N VAL A 146 5.40 -18.07 13.36
CA VAL A 146 6.74 -18.66 13.37
C VAL A 146 6.79 -19.79 12.36
N LEU A 147 7.63 -19.62 11.36
CA LEU A 147 7.90 -20.64 10.35
C LEU A 147 9.12 -21.44 10.78
N ARG A 148 8.93 -22.74 11.08
CA ARG A 148 10.00 -23.64 11.50
C ARG A 148 10.51 -24.52 10.36
N ASP A 149 9.61 -24.83 9.40
CA ASP A 149 9.91 -25.69 8.28
C ASP A 149 9.89 -24.92 6.96
N ALA A 150 10.75 -25.32 6.01
CA ALA A 150 10.78 -24.76 4.66
C ALA A 150 9.47 -24.99 3.90
N ARG A 151 8.75 -26.07 4.20
CA ARG A 151 7.44 -26.39 3.60
C ARG A 151 6.38 -25.39 4.02
N ASP A 152 6.33 -25.04 5.31
CA ASP A 152 5.38 -24.06 5.84
C ASP A 152 5.64 -22.67 5.26
N THR A 153 6.92 -22.31 5.09
CA THR A 153 7.32 -21.07 4.42
C THR A 153 6.80 -21.02 2.99
N THR A 154 6.95 -22.11 2.24
CA THR A 154 6.50 -22.17 0.85
C THR A 154 4.98 -22.11 0.75
N ASN A 155 4.26 -22.84 1.60
CA ASN A 155 2.80 -22.84 1.61
C ASN A 155 2.23 -21.45 1.95
N LEU A 156 2.80 -20.78 2.96
CA LEU A 156 2.38 -19.43 3.34
C LEU A 156 2.65 -18.42 2.21
N ALA A 157 3.81 -18.51 1.57
CA ALA A 157 4.17 -17.64 0.46
C ALA A 157 3.21 -17.81 -0.73
N LEU A 158 2.83 -19.06 -1.05
CA LEU A 158 1.89 -19.35 -2.12
C LEU A 158 0.47 -18.89 -1.80
N ASP A 159 -0.01 -19.10 -0.57
CA ASP A 159 -1.32 -18.62 -0.13
C ASP A 159 -1.40 -17.09 -0.26
N ARG A 160 -0.36 -16.37 0.16
CA ARG A 160 -0.29 -14.92 0.01
C ARG A 160 -0.20 -14.46 -1.44
N TYR A 161 0.53 -15.18 -2.25
CA TYR A 161 0.63 -14.90 -3.68
C TYR A 161 -0.72 -15.10 -4.39
N GLU A 162 -1.44 -16.17 -4.07
CA GLU A 162 -2.77 -16.42 -4.63
C GLU A 162 -3.82 -15.42 -4.17
N GLN A 163 -3.78 -15.00 -2.89
CA GLN A 163 -4.63 -13.92 -2.39
C GLN A 163 -4.39 -12.62 -3.16
N MET A 164 -3.13 -12.25 -3.38
CA MET A 164 -2.77 -11.06 -4.13
C MET A 164 -3.26 -11.13 -5.58
N ARG A 165 -3.11 -12.31 -6.21
CA ARG A 165 -3.60 -12.58 -7.56
C ARG A 165 -5.14 -12.51 -7.65
N ALA A 166 -5.85 -13.03 -6.65
CA ALA A 166 -7.31 -12.94 -6.59
C ALA A 166 -7.78 -11.47 -6.48
N VAL A 167 -7.15 -10.68 -5.61
CA VAL A 167 -7.43 -9.24 -5.49
C VAL A 167 -7.14 -8.52 -6.80
N GLN A 168 -6.03 -8.82 -7.46
CA GLN A 168 -5.68 -8.21 -8.74
C GLN A 168 -6.75 -8.49 -9.81
N ARG A 169 -7.29 -9.71 -9.88
CA ARG A 169 -8.36 -10.06 -10.82
C ARG A 169 -9.66 -9.31 -10.56
N THR A 170 -10.01 -9.09 -9.30
CA THR A 170 -11.24 -8.37 -8.94
C THR A 170 -11.13 -6.86 -9.12
N THR A 171 -9.90 -6.33 -9.10
CA THR A 171 -9.65 -4.88 -9.25
C THR A 171 -9.44 -4.47 -10.70
N GLN A 172 -9.34 -5.42 -11.64
CA GLN A 172 -9.20 -5.10 -13.04
C GLN A 172 -10.42 -4.34 -13.58
N PRO A 173 -10.22 -3.26 -14.35
CA PRO A 173 -11.32 -2.57 -14.99
C PRO A 173 -11.99 -3.49 -16.01
N PRO A 174 -13.30 -3.33 -16.26
CA PRO A 174 -14.00 -4.11 -17.28
C PRO A 174 -13.37 -3.87 -18.65
N THR A 175 -13.31 -4.91 -19.47
CA THR A 175 -12.76 -4.84 -20.83
C THR A 175 -13.50 -3.79 -21.66
N SER A 176 -12.76 -2.84 -22.22
CA SER A 176 -13.33 -1.82 -23.10
C SER A 176 -13.47 -2.39 -24.52
N GLY A 177 -14.68 -2.34 -25.09
CA GLY A 177 -14.93 -2.73 -26.48
C GLY A 177 -14.39 -1.71 -27.50
N VAL A 178 -13.98 -0.51 -27.06
CA VAL A 178 -13.52 0.59 -27.94
C VAL A 178 -12.00 0.60 -28.09
N LEU A 179 -11.28 0.18 -27.06
CA LEU A 179 -9.81 0.08 -27.06
C LEU A 179 -9.42 -1.34 -26.67
N PRO A 180 -8.88 -2.14 -27.60
CA PRO A 180 -8.52 -3.55 -27.32
C PRO A 180 -7.24 -3.70 -26.49
N ILE A 181 -6.93 -2.75 -25.61
CA ILE A 181 -5.84 -2.87 -24.64
C ILE A 181 -6.34 -3.70 -23.45
N ASN A 182 -6.52 -4.99 -23.69
CA ASN A 182 -6.94 -5.93 -22.67
C ASN A 182 -5.76 -6.63 -21.95
N GLU A 183 -4.54 -6.23 -22.27
CA GLU A 183 -3.33 -6.77 -21.64
C GLU A 183 -3.05 -6.04 -20.33
N VAL A 184 -3.86 -6.35 -19.32
CA VAL A 184 -3.52 -5.95 -17.95
C VAL A 184 -2.48 -6.95 -17.44
N PRO A 185 -1.32 -6.51 -16.95
CA PRO A 185 -0.34 -7.42 -16.38
C PRO A 185 -0.97 -8.20 -15.22
N ALA A 186 -1.10 -9.50 -15.41
CA ALA A 186 -1.60 -10.42 -14.40
C ALA A 186 -0.45 -11.26 -13.87
N LEU A 187 -0.45 -11.50 -12.56
CA LEU A 187 0.49 -12.42 -11.94
C LEU A 187 0.24 -13.85 -12.47
N ASP A 188 1.29 -14.51 -12.93
CA ASP A 188 1.21 -15.88 -13.39
C ASP A 188 0.86 -16.86 -12.27
N PRO A 189 0.14 -17.96 -12.58
CA PRO A 189 -0.06 -19.01 -11.61
C PRO A 189 1.29 -19.65 -11.28
N GLN A 190 1.78 -19.47 -10.05
CA GLN A 190 2.97 -20.18 -9.61
C GLN A 190 2.65 -21.65 -9.39
N ALA A 191 3.28 -22.52 -10.17
CA ALA A 191 3.28 -23.93 -9.86
C ALA A 191 4.10 -24.17 -8.59
N LEU A 192 3.54 -24.93 -7.64
CA LEU A 192 4.28 -25.38 -6.46
C LEU A 192 5.58 -26.05 -6.91
N PRO A 193 6.76 -25.64 -6.41
CA PRO A 193 8.01 -26.27 -6.80
C PRO A 193 8.08 -27.77 -6.44
N TYR A 194 7.10 -28.26 -5.67
CA TYR A 194 7.00 -29.66 -5.26
C TYR A 194 6.05 -30.52 -6.12
N GLN A 195 5.21 -29.91 -6.95
CA GLN A 195 4.50 -30.60 -8.02
C GLN A 195 5.34 -30.53 -9.30
N ARG A 196 6.57 -31.09 -9.27
CA ARG A 196 7.10 -31.66 -10.51
C ARG A 196 6.11 -32.75 -10.90
N THR A 197 5.14 -32.41 -11.72
CA THR A 197 4.42 -33.38 -12.52
C THR A 197 5.47 -34.28 -13.10
N ALA A 198 5.40 -35.57 -12.76
CA ALA A 198 6.19 -36.58 -13.47
C ALA A 198 6.07 -36.24 -14.96
N PRO A 199 7.17 -36.31 -15.72
CA PRO A 199 7.11 -35.97 -17.13
C PRO A 199 5.93 -36.72 -17.71
N ALA A 200 5.03 -36.00 -18.37
CA ALA A 200 3.86 -36.59 -19.01
C ALA A 200 4.37 -37.78 -19.82
N ALA A 201 3.90 -38.95 -19.43
CA ALA A 201 4.27 -40.18 -20.17
C ALA A 201 3.95 -39.89 -21.63
N THR A 202 4.97 -39.83 -22.44
CA THR A 202 4.85 -39.67 -23.88
C THR A 202 3.79 -40.68 -24.32
N PRO A 203 2.70 -40.26 -24.98
CA PRO A 203 1.71 -41.24 -25.46
C PRO A 203 2.46 -42.25 -26.34
N ALA A 204 2.44 -43.50 -25.92
CA ALA A 204 3.03 -44.58 -26.67
C ALA A 204 2.47 -44.52 -28.09
N SER A 205 3.33 -44.33 -29.06
CA SER A 205 2.93 -44.39 -30.47
C SER A 205 2.18 -45.69 -30.70
N PRO A 206 1.05 -45.67 -31.41
CA PRO A 206 0.31 -46.90 -31.72
C PRO A 206 1.23 -47.86 -32.48
N VAL A 207 1.47 -49.01 -31.89
CA VAL A 207 2.19 -50.11 -32.53
C VAL A 207 1.38 -50.48 -33.78
N ALA A 208 1.99 -50.29 -34.95
CA ALA A 208 1.40 -50.75 -36.21
C ALA A 208 1.19 -52.24 -36.18
N PRO A 209 0.07 -52.77 -36.68
CA PRO A 209 -0.19 -54.20 -36.71
C PRO A 209 0.85 -54.91 -37.59
N ALA A 210 1.48 -55.94 -37.04
CA ALA A 210 2.44 -56.77 -37.74
C ALA A 210 1.78 -57.41 -38.97
N THR A 211 2.35 -57.16 -40.14
CA THR A 211 1.98 -57.81 -41.40
C THR A 211 2.35 -59.30 -41.28
N PRO A 212 1.41 -60.24 -41.56
CA PRO A 212 1.73 -61.66 -41.55
C PRO A 212 2.68 -62.02 -42.69
N ALA A 213 3.75 -62.78 -42.36
CA ALA A 213 4.72 -63.28 -43.31
C ALA A 213 4.07 -64.22 -44.30
N PRO A 214 4.50 -64.23 -45.60
CA PRO A 214 3.96 -65.15 -46.60
C PRO A 214 4.44 -66.55 -46.31
N ALA A 215 3.51 -67.52 -46.36
CA ALA A 215 3.76 -68.94 -46.28
C ALA A 215 4.54 -69.41 -47.49
N THR A 216 5.71 -69.95 -47.26
CA THR A 216 6.50 -70.68 -48.26
C THR A 216 5.95 -72.07 -48.46
N ARG A 217 5.74 -72.41 -49.70
CA ARG A 217 5.34 -73.72 -50.21
C ARG A 217 6.58 -74.49 -50.55
#